data_14878d7611a1d357b4581a8c1d4e8765
#
_entry.id   14878d7611a1d357b4581a8c1d4e8765
#
_cell.length_a   1.000
_cell.length_b   1.000
_cell.length_c   1.000
_cell.angle_alpha   90.00
_cell.angle_beta   90.00
_cell.angle_gamma   90.00
#
_symmetry.space_group_name_H-M   'P 1'
#
loop_
_entity.id
_entity.type
_entity.pdbx_description
1 polymer ?
#
loop_
_entity_poly.entity_id
_entity_poly.type
_entity_poly.pdbx_seq_one_letter_code
_entity_poly.pdbx_strand_id
1 'polypeptide(L)'
;DPHTFEASPGIARKIASATLIVENGAGYDDWADKLIAASPNAERKVINVHQLLKLPENTENPHLWYDPNTMPAVADAIADQLAQALPAHAAEFRKNAASFRQSMQPLDAAIQAFKKDFPDTPVAVTEPVGDYLLQAAGAKILTPKTLEYGIMNDVDPAPQLVSEQNDLLNGKKVRAFLYNQQVTDPITEHFLSLARKNNIPVVGVYETMPEPGYHYQSWMLAEVKALRKALTDKASTESLIAGK
;
A
#
# COMPACT_ATOMS: atom_id res chain seq x y z
N ASP A 1 -8.25 -11.03 2.98
CA ASP A 1 -8.10 -10.36 1.69
C ASP A 1 -8.99 -9.10 1.66
N PRO A 2 -8.40 -7.89 1.60
CA PRO A 2 -9.16 -6.63 1.57
C PRO A 2 -9.97 -6.42 0.28
N HIS A 3 -9.58 -7.01 -0.84
CA HIS A 3 -10.30 -6.88 -2.11
C HIS A 3 -11.66 -7.60 -2.10
N THR A 4 -11.83 -8.60 -1.22
CA THR A 4 -13.08 -9.35 -1.06
C THR A 4 -13.93 -8.86 0.10
N PHE A 5 -13.67 -7.64 0.60
CA PHE A 5 -14.36 -7.09 1.76
C PHE A 5 -15.85 -6.82 1.48
N GLU A 6 -16.70 -7.33 2.37
CA GLU A 6 -18.13 -7.06 2.37
C GLU A 6 -18.55 -6.23 3.59
N ALA A 7 -19.23 -5.11 3.34
CA ALA A 7 -19.64 -4.21 4.39
C ALA A 7 -20.80 -4.76 5.23
N SER A 8 -20.63 -4.80 6.55
CA SER A 8 -21.69 -5.17 7.48
C SER A 8 -22.79 -4.09 7.57
N PRO A 9 -24.02 -4.44 8.04
CA PRO A 9 -25.04 -3.44 8.31
C PRO A 9 -24.61 -2.33 9.29
N GLY A 10 -23.64 -2.62 10.17
CA GLY A 10 -23.05 -1.63 11.06
C GLY A 10 -22.24 -0.57 10.32
N ILE A 11 -21.45 -1.00 9.32
CA ILE A 11 -20.68 -0.11 8.45
C ILE A 11 -21.64 0.73 7.60
N ALA A 12 -22.67 0.12 7.02
CA ALA A 12 -23.67 0.85 6.25
C ALA A 12 -24.32 1.99 7.06
N ARG A 13 -24.67 1.74 8.33
CA ARG A 13 -25.19 2.79 9.22
C ARG A 13 -24.18 3.89 9.50
N LYS A 14 -22.90 3.56 9.70
CA LYS A 14 -21.84 4.57 9.88
C LYS A 14 -21.71 5.46 8.66
N ILE A 15 -21.67 4.87 7.46
CA ILE A 15 -21.62 5.62 6.20
C ILE A 15 -22.86 6.52 6.06
N ALA A 16 -24.06 6.01 6.33
CA ALA A 16 -25.30 6.78 6.24
C ALA A 16 -25.31 8.02 7.16
N SER A 17 -24.69 7.94 8.34
CA SER A 17 -24.62 9.04 9.32
C SER A 17 -23.37 9.92 9.18
N ALA A 18 -22.40 9.55 8.38
CA ALA A 18 -21.16 10.31 8.22
C ALA A 18 -21.38 11.63 7.47
N THR A 19 -20.77 12.69 7.95
CA THR A 19 -20.70 14.00 7.30
C THR A 19 -19.42 14.19 6.49
N LEU A 20 -18.37 13.45 6.83
CA LEU A 20 -17.13 13.36 6.03
C LEU A 20 -16.77 11.89 5.85
N ILE A 21 -16.51 11.50 4.61
CA ILE A 21 -16.01 10.19 4.22
C ILE A 21 -14.68 10.39 3.49
N VAL A 22 -13.73 9.53 3.78
CA VAL A 22 -12.48 9.41 3.01
C VAL A 22 -12.44 8.01 2.42
N GLU A 23 -12.34 7.93 1.12
CA GLU A 23 -12.23 6.67 0.38
C GLU A 23 -10.99 6.69 -0.51
N ASN A 24 -10.43 5.53 -0.79
CA ASN A 24 -9.24 5.40 -1.63
C ASN A 24 -9.56 5.67 -3.09
N GLY A 25 -10.64 5.11 -3.59
CA GLY A 25 -10.96 5.10 -5.01
C GLY A 25 -10.09 4.11 -5.81
N ALA A 26 -9.96 4.33 -7.13
CA ALA A 26 -9.24 3.45 -8.04
C ALA A 26 -9.71 1.97 -7.97
N GLY A 27 -11.02 1.74 -7.73
CA GLY A 27 -11.62 0.42 -7.67
C GLY A 27 -11.42 -0.35 -6.35
N TYR A 28 -10.62 0.18 -5.41
CA TYR A 28 -10.30 -0.53 -4.17
C TYR A 28 -11.49 -0.65 -3.19
N ASP A 29 -12.28 0.39 -3.09
CA ASP A 29 -13.37 0.51 -2.13
C ASP A 29 -14.74 0.85 -2.77
N ASP A 30 -15.01 0.33 -3.96
CA ASP A 30 -16.28 0.47 -4.70
C ASP A 30 -17.52 0.03 -3.91
N TRP A 31 -17.34 -0.81 -2.89
CA TRP A 31 -18.39 -1.16 -1.94
C TRP A 31 -18.87 0.06 -1.14
N ALA A 32 -17.98 1.01 -0.85
CA ALA A 32 -18.33 2.24 -0.14
C ALA A 32 -19.15 3.16 -1.03
N ASP A 33 -18.81 3.30 -2.31
CA ASP A 33 -19.57 4.08 -3.29
C ASP A 33 -21.03 3.65 -3.36
N LYS A 34 -21.28 2.34 -3.37
CA LYS A 34 -22.65 1.78 -3.38
C LYS A 34 -23.44 2.18 -2.14
N LEU A 35 -22.81 2.18 -0.97
CA LEU A 35 -23.45 2.56 0.30
C LEU A 35 -23.66 4.08 0.42
N ILE A 36 -22.73 4.87 -0.09
CA ILE A 36 -22.83 6.33 -0.19
C ILE A 36 -24.02 6.70 -1.08
N ALA A 37 -24.12 6.09 -2.26
CA ALA A 37 -25.22 6.31 -3.18
C ALA A 37 -26.58 5.85 -2.63
N ALA A 38 -26.62 4.77 -1.86
CA ALA A 38 -27.84 4.26 -1.23
C ALA A 38 -28.32 5.09 -0.04
N SER A 39 -27.49 6.01 0.48
CA SER A 39 -27.81 6.86 1.64
C SER A 39 -27.54 8.33 1.34
N PRO A 40 -28.32 9.00 0.45
CA PRO A 40 -28.08 10.39 0.05
C PRO A 40 -28.07 11.33 1.27
N ASN A 41 -27.06 12.21 1.34
CA ASN A 41 -26.92 13.22 2.36
C ASN A 41 -26.26 14.47 1.76
N ALA A 42 -27.01 15.56 1.61
CA ALA A 42 -26.54 16.79 0.98
C ALA A 42 -25.40 17.49 1.76
N GLU A 43 -25.31 17.25 3.06
CA GLU A 43 -24.26 17.81 3.92
C GLU A 43 -22.97 16.98 3.89
N ARG A 44 -23.03 15.76 3.37
CA ARG A 44 -21.87 14.88 3.31
C ARG A 44 -20.82 15.39 2.33
N LYS A 45 -19.57 15.37 2.79
CA LYS A 45 -18.40 15.56 1.95
C LYS A 45 -17.70 14.23 1.76
N VAL A 46 -17.22 13.96 0.55
CA VAL A 46 -16.42 12.77 0.24
C VAL A 46 -15.07 13.23 -0.29
N ILE A 47 -14.00 12.73 0.30
CA ILE A 47 -12.63 12.85 -0.21
C ILE A 47 -12.31 11.52 -0.87
N ASN A 48 -12.38 11.46 -2.20
CA ASN A 48 -11.88 10.34 -2.97
C ASN A 48 -10.40 10.61 -3.27
N VAL A 49 -9.51 9.77 -2.74
CA VAL A 49 -8.05 9.97 -2.79
C VAL A 49 -7.54 9.92 -4.23
N HIS A 50 -8.05 9.01 -5.05
CA HIS A 50 -7.70 8.93 -6.46
C HIS A 50 -7.97 10.26 -7.19
N GLN A 51 -9.14 10.86 -6.95
CA GLN A 51 -9.51 12.16 -7.52
C GLN A 51 -8.70 13.32 -6.91
N LEU A 52 -8.46 13.28 -5.59
CA LEU A 52 -7.63 14.27 -4.88
C LEU A 52 -6.24 14.36 -5.50
N LEU A 53 -5.65 13.22 -5.83
CA LEU A 53 -4.32 13.13 -6.44
C LEU A 53 -4.35 13.39 -7.95
N LYS A 54 -5.52 13.58 -8.55
CA LYS A 54 -5.71 13.80 -10.01
C LYS A 54 -5.05 12.70 -10.86
N LEU A 55 -5.15 11.47 -10.40
CA LEU A 55 -4.61 10.33 -11.12
C LEU A 55 -5.48 10.02 -12.36
N PRO A 56 -4.89 9.38 -13.40
CA PRO A 56 -5.65 8.95 -14.57
C PRO A 56 -6.81 8.01 -14.21
N GLU A 57 -7.95 8.12 -14.91
CA GLU A 57 -9.12 7.25 -14.67
C GLU A 57 -8.80 5.75 -14.77
N ASN A 58 -7.82 5.38 -15.60
CA ASN A 58 -7.36 4.02 -15.78
C ASN A 58 -6.19 3.64 -14.84
N THR A 59 -6.11 4.24 -13.66
CA THR A 59 -5.15 3.83 -12.63
C THR A 59 -5.41 2.40 -12.22
N GLU A 60 -4.49 1.51 -12.57
CA GLU A 60 -4.63 0.06 -12.33
C GLU A 60 -4.24 -0.34 -10.90
N ASN A 61 -3.22 0.31 -10.32
CA ASN A 61 -2.75 0.01 -8.96
C ASN A 61 -3.52 0.85 -7.93
N PRO A 62 -4.41 0.23 -7.13
CA PRO A 62 -5.21 0.96 -6.15
C PRO A 62 -4.48 1.24 -4.83
N HIS A 63 -3.28 0.71 -4.61
CA HIS A 63 -2.56 0.81 -3.33
C HIS A 63 -1.93 2.19 -3.12
N LEU A 64 -2.76 3.25 -3.25
CA LEU A 64 -2.32 4.64 -3.27
C LEU A 64 -1.60 5.08 -2.00
N TRP A 65 -1.92 4.47 -0.86
CA TRP A 65 -1.27 4.77 0.43
C TRP A 65 0.20 4.35 0.51
N TYR A 66 0.67 3.54 -0.45
CA TYR A 66 2.09 3.20 -0.57
C TYR A 66 2.93 4.29 -1.27
N ASP A 67 2.30 5.26 -1.94
CA ASP A 67 3.01 6.47 -2.38
C ASP A 67 3.21 7.40 -1.17
N PRO A 68 4.47 7.74 -0.81
CA PRO A 68 4.76 8.56 0.36
C PRO A 68 4.13 9.95 0.34
N ASN A 69 3.70 10.44 -0.84
CA ASN A 69 3.06 11.75 -0.99
C ASN A 69 1.55 11.70 -0.75
N THR A 70 0.92 10.53 -0.80
CA THR A 70 -0.54 10.39 -0.71
C THR A 70 -1.08 10.84 0.64
N MET A 71 -0.62 10.23 1.73
CA MET A 71 -1.22 10.48 3.05
C MET A 71 -1.00 11.92 3.58
N PRO A 72 0.13 12.60 3.28
CA PRO A 72 0.25 14.03 3.51
C PRO A 72 -0.83 14.87 2.80
N ALA A 73 -1.12 14.58 1.53
CA ALA A 73 -2.18 15.27 0.78
C ALA A 73 -3.57 14.99 1.36
N VAL A 74 -3.83 13.75 1.75
CA VAL A 74 -5.09 13.34 2.41
C VAL A 74 -5.27 14.08 3.74
N ALA A 75 -4.21 14.17 4.57
CA ALA A 75 -4.26 14.88 5.84
C ALA A 75 -4.59 16.37 5.66
N ASP A 76 -4.04 17.01 4.63
CA ASP A 76 -4.37 18.40 4.30
C ASP A 76 -5.82 18.55 3.85
N ALA A 77 -6.29 17.68 2.97
CA ALA A 77 -7.67 17.70 2.49
C ALA A 77 -8.69 17.49 3.63
N ILE A 78 -8.39 16.55 4.55
CA ILE A 78 -9.21 16.34 5.76
C ILE A 78 -9.23 17.61 6.62
N ALA A 79 -8.07 18.23 6.88
CA ALA A 79 -7.98 19.43 7.69
C ALA A 79 -8.76 20.59 7.08
N ASP A 80 -8.75 20.74 5.76
CA ASP A 80 -9.49 21.79 5.07
C ASP A 80 -11.01 21.56 5.12
N GLN A 81 -11.48 20.33 4.95
CA GLN A 81 -12.91 20.00 5.10
C GLN A 81 -13.39 20.22 6.54
N LEU A 82 -12.61 19.80 7.54
CA LEU A 82 -12.95 20.01 8.94
C LEU A 82 -12.90 21.50 9.32
N ALA A 83 -11.97 22.27 8.78
CA ALA A 83 -11.89 23.70 9.00
C ALA A 83 -13.09 24.46 8.43
N GLN A 84 -13.65 24.00 7.30
CA GLN A 84 -14.88 24.53 6.74
C GLN A 84 -16.11 24.18 7.59
N ALA A 85 -16.18 22.94 8.08
CA ALA A 85 -17.28 22.47 8.92
C ALA A 85 -17.28 23.07 10.33
N LEU A 86 -16.10 23.30 10.89
CA LEU A 86 -15.88 23.79 12.27
C LEU A 86 -14.84 24.93 12.27
N PRO A 87 -15.20 26.15 11.78
CA PRO A 87 -14.24 27.25 11.61
C PRO A 87 -13.52 27.67 12.89
N ALA A 88 -14.15 27.52 14.06
CA ALA A 88 -13.56 27.83 15.35
C ALA A 88 -12.33 26.97 15.68
N HIS A 89 -12.22 25.77 15.08
CA HIS A 89 -11.13 24.81 15.26
C HIS A 89 -10.17 24.74 14.05
N ALA A 90 -10.34 25.60 13.05
CA ALA A 90 -9.56 25.55 11.81
C ALA A 90 -8.04 25.56 12.03
N ALA A 91 -7.55 26.35 12.96
CA ALA A 91 -6.13 26.44 13.30
C ALA A 91 -5.59 25.12 13.88
N GLU A 92 -6.39 24.45 14.71
CA GLU A 92 -6.05 23.14 15.29
C GLU A 92 -5.95 22.06 14.22
N PHE A 93 -6.93 21.96 13.33
CA PHE A 93 -6.92 20.97 12.24
C PHE A 93 -5.70 21.14 11.32
N ARG A 94 -5.39 22.38 10.91
CA ARG A 94 -4.20 22.66 10.10
C ARG A 94 -2.89 22.37 10.83
N LYS A 95 -2.83 22.66 12.13
CA LYS A 95 -1.67 22.28 12.95
C LYS A 95 -1.48 20.78 13.01
N ASN A 96 -2.56 20.01 13.16
CA ASN A 96 -2.50 18.55 13.20
C ASN A 96 -2.03 17.97 11.86
N ALA A 97 -2.52 18.47 10.72
CA ALA A 97 -2.04 18.07 9.40
C ALA A 97 -0.54 18.42 9.20
N ALA A 98 -0.11 19.61 9.65
CA ALA A 98 1.31 19.98 9.62
C ALA A 98 2.18 19.07 10.49
N SER A 99 1.70 18.69 11.67
CA SER A 99 2.39 17.74 12.56
C SER A 99 2.48 16.34 11.93
N PHE A 100 1.42 15.89 11.24
CA PHE A 100 1.45 14.63 10.50
C PHE A 100 2.50 14.67 9.39
N ARG A 101 2.53 15.72 8.55
CA ARG A 101 3.58 15.86 7.52
C ARG A 101 4.99 15.85 8.12
N GLN A 102 5.19 16.51 9.25
CA GLN A 102 6.47 16.50 9.94
C GLN A 102 6.85 15.09 10.41
N SER A 103 5.89 14.30 10.85
CA SER A 103 6.12 12.93 11.30
C SER A 103 6.53 11.98 10.17
N MET A 104 6.35 12.36 8.90
CA MET A 104 6.79 11.60 7.72
C MET A 104 8.29 11.75 7.42
N GLN A 105 8.98 12.76 7.97
CA GLN A 105 10.40 13.02 7.68
C GLN A 105 11.33 11.80 7.85
N PRO A 106 11.19 10.94 8.89
CA PRO A 106 12.01 9.74 9.00
C PRO A 106 11.80 8.74 7.85
N LEU A 107 10.57 8.62 7.34
CA LEU A 107 10.26 7.79 6.18
C LEU A 107 10.92 8.37 4.92
N ASP A 108 10.75 9.66 4.66
CA ASP A 108 11.36 10.33 3.51
C ASP A 108 12.88 10.18 3.52
N ALA A 109 13.51 10.37 4.67
CA ALA A 109 14.95 10.19 4.85
C ALA A 109 15.39 8.74 4.57
N ALA A 110 14.60 7.75 5.01
CA ALA A 110 14.89 6.33 4.78
C ALA A 110 14.76 5.96 3.30
N ILE A 111 13.73 6.48 2.61
CA ILE A 111 13.53 6.28 1.16
C ILE A 111 14.72 6.87 0.38
N GLN A 112 15.12 8.11 0.67
CA GLN A 112 16.26 8.76 -0.01
C GLN A 112 17.59 8.04 0.26
N ALA A 113 17.80 7.59 1.50
CA ALA A 113 18.98 6.80 1.84
C ALA A 113 18.99 5.46 1.11
N PHE A 114 17.84 4.79 1.04
CA PHE A 114 17.73 3.53 0.29
C PHE A 114 18.04 3.73 -1.20
N LYS A 115 17.41 4.73 -1.82
CA LYS A 115 17.63 5.07 -3.23
C LYS A 115 19.09 5.37 -3.56
N LYS A 116 19.78 6.05 -2.64
CA LYS A 116 21.21 6.36 -2.79
C LYS A 116 22.08 5.11 -2.68
N ASP A 117 21.80 4.24 -1.69
CA ASP A 117 22.67 3.10 -1.36
C ASP A 117 22.40 1.88 -2.26
N PHE A 118 21.19 1.78 -2.81
CA PHE A 118 20.71 0.62 -3.57
C PHE A 118 19.98 1.01 -4.85
N PRO A 119 20.58 1.86 -5.72
CA PRO A 119 19.92 2.30 -6.95
C PRO A 119 19.62 1.09 -7.86
N ASP A 120 18.48 1.15 -8.54
CA ASP A 120 18.04 0.13 -9.51
C ASP A 120 18.06 -1.31 -8.99
N THR A 121 17.92 -1.49 -7.67
CA THR A 121 17.91 -2.82 -7.06
C THR A 121 16.79 -3.68 -7.63
N PRO A 122 17.11 -4.82 -8.27
CA PRO A 122 16.08 -5.70 -8.83
C PRO A 122 15.35 -6.44 -7.72
N VAL A 123 14.04 -6.39 -7.76
CA VAL A 123 13.13 -7.09 -6.84
C VAL A 123 12.05 -7.83 -7.62
N ALA A 124 11.47 -8.86 -7.02
CA ALA A 124 10.24 -9.47 -7.49
C ALA A 124 9.15 -9.30 -6.42
N VAL A 125 7.92 -9.32 -6.85
CA VAL A 125 6.75 -9.13 -5.99
C VAL A 125 5.68 -10.19 -6.29
N THR A 126 4.70 -10.39 -5.40
CA THR A 126 3.50 -11.18 -5.72
C THR A 126 2.45 -10.32 -6.42
N GLU A 127 2.24 -9.12 -5.90
CA GLU A 127 1.20 -8.18 -6.30
C GLU A 127 1.73 -6.74 -6.24
N PRO A 128 1.04 -5.75 -6.86
CA PRO A 128 1.53 -4.38 -6.93
C PRO A 128 1.35 -3.57 -5.63
N VAL A 129 1.22 -4.24 -4.45
CA VAL A 129 0.95 -3.58 -3.16
C VAL A 129 1.99 -2.52 -2.84
N GLY A 130 3.26 -2.88 -2.87
CA GLY A 130 4.37 -2.00 -2.50
C GLY A 130 4.97 -1.17 -3.64
N ASP A 131 4.42 -1.24 -4.85
CA ASP A 131 5.05 -0.71 -6.06
C ASP A 131 5.37 0.78 -5.97
N TYR A 132 4.45 1.59 -5.48
CA TYR A 132 4.68 3.03 -5.34
C TYR A 132 5.85 3.34 -4.40
N LEU A 133 5.96 2.60 -3.30
CA LEU A 133 7.07 2.76 -2.35
C LEU A 133 8.39 2.26 -2.95
N LEU A 134 8.37 1.14 -3.66
CA LEU A 134 9.53 0.59 -4.37
C LEU A 134 10.04 1.56 -5.43
N GLN A 135 9.14 2.15 -6.21
CA GLN A 135 9.48 3.16 -7.23
C GLN A 135 10.07 4.42 -6.58
N ALA A 136 9.45 4.92 -5.50
CA ALA A 136 9.98 6.07 -4.74
C ALA A 136 11.39 5.78 -4.18
N ALA A 137 11.61 4.55 -3.72
CA ALA A 137 12.91 4.07 -3.22
C ALA A 137 13.91 3.75 -4.35
N GLY A 138 13.52 3.83 -5.62
CA GLY A 138 14.39 3.57 -6.76
C GLY A 138 14.72 2.10 -6.98
N ALA A 139 13.90 1.19 -6.49
CA ALA A 139 14.01 -0.24 -6.79
C ALA A 139 13.43 -0.54 -8.19
N LYS A 140 13.90 -1.60 -8.81
CA LYS A 140 13.45 -2.07 -10.11
C LYS A 140 12.65 -3.36 -9.97
N ILE A 141 11.34 -3.28 -10.15
CA ILE A 141 10.46 -4.44 -10.14
C ILE A 141 10.66 -5.20 -11.46
N LEU A 142 10.97 -6.50 -11.37
CA LEU A 142 11.18 -7.38 -12.51
C LEU A 142 10.02 -8.34 -12.76
N THR A 143 9.12 -8.50 -11.83
CA THR A 143 7.89 -9.29 -12.02
C THR A 143 7.10 -8.73 -13.20
N PRO A 144 6.58 -9.58 -14.11
CA PRO A 144 5.73 -9.09 -15.19
C PRO A 144 4.46 -8.41 -14.65
N LYS A 145 4.20 -7.18 -15.06
CA LYS A 145 3.00 -6.43 -14.63
C LYS A 145 1.71 -7.24 -14.75
N THR A 146 1.52 -7.94 -15.86
CA THR A 146 0.33 -8.77 -16.09
C THR A 146 0.20 -9.88 -15.06
N LEU A 147 1.31 -10.38 -14.49
CA LEU A 147 1.28 -11.37 -13.41
C LEU A 147 0.82 -10.73 -12.11
N GLU A 148 1.43 -9.60 -11.71
CA GLU A 148 1.08 -8.87 -10.49
C GLU A 148 -0.40 -8.51 -10.42
N TYR A 149 -0.90 -7.89 -11.50
CA TYR A 149 -2.30 -7.47 -11.59
C TYR A 149 -3.26 -8.66 -11.77
N GLY A 150 -2.81 -9.76 -12.40
CA GLY A 150 -3.58 -10.99 -12.47
C GLY A 150 -3.83 -11.58 -11.09
N ILE A 151 -2.79 -11.70 -10.28
CA ILE A 151 -2.88 -12.20 -8.90
C ILE A 151 -3.78 -11.30 -8.06
N MET A 152 -3.56 -9.98 -8.08
CA MET A 152 -4.39 -9.00 -7.36
C MET A 152 -5.89 -9.11 -7.69
N ASN A 153 -6.22 -9.43 -8.93
CA ASN A 153 -7.61 -9.52 -9.42
C ASN A 153 -8.17 -10.96 -9.39
N ASP A 154 -7.51 -11.89 -8.70
CA ASP A 154 -7.90 -13.31 -8.61
C ASP A 154 -8.08 -13.96 -10.00
N VAL A 155 -7.22 -13.59 -10.94
CA VAL A 155 -7.19 -14.14 -12.30
C VAL A 155 -6.05 -15.13 -12.42
N ASP A 156 -6.37 -16.36 -12.81
CA ASP A 156 -5.37 -17.41 -13.06
C ASP A 156 -4.33 -16.94 -14.07
N PRO A 157 -3.04 -16.82 -13.69
CA PRO A 157 -2.03 -16.33 -14.59
C PRO A 157 -1.67 -17.33 -15.69
N ALA A 158 -1.35 -16.80 -16.88
CA ALA A 158 -0.87 -17.63 -17.96
C ALA A 158 0.41 -18.38 -17.54
N PRO A 159 0.57 -19.68 -17.90
CA PRO A 159 1.72 -20.50 -17.53
C PRO A 159 3.07 -19.89 -17.89
N GLN A 160 3.12 -19.09 -18.96
CA GLN A 160 4.32 -18.39 -19.39
C GLN A 160 4.75 -17.33 -18.34
N LEU A 161 3.82 -16.56 -17.79
CA LEU A 161 4.11 -15.54 -16.76
C LEU A 161 4.60 -16.19 -15.47
N VAL A 162 4.03 -17.33 -15.10
CA VAL A 162 4.49 -18.15 -13.97
C VAL A 162 5.92 -18.65 -14.21
N SER A 163 6.22 -19.09 -15.44
CA SER A 163 7.57 -19.51 -15.83
C SER A 163 8.57 -18.34 -15.76
N GLU A 164 8.21 -17.16 -16.23
CA GLU A 164 9.05 -15.96 -16.15
C GLU A 164 9.38 -15.59 -14.69
N GLN A 165 8.39 -15.61 -13.80
CA GLN A 165 8.61 -15.39 -12.37
C GLN A 165 9.49 -16.48 -11.74
N ASN A 166 9.27 -17.75 -12.09
CA ASN A 166 10.11 -18.84 -11.67
C ASN A 166 11.59 -18.65 -12.11
N ASP A 167 11.81 -18.16 -13.32
CA ASP A 167 13.15 -17.87 -13.86
C ASP A 167 13.84 -16.71 -13.14
N LEU A 168 13.09 -15.71 -12.66
CA LEU A 168 13.62 -14.64 -11.82
C LEU A 168 14.14 -15.20 -10.49
N LEU A 169 13.34 -16.04 -9.85
CA LEU A 169 13.63 -16.59 -8.53
C LEU A 169 14.70 -17.72 -8.60
N ASN A 170 14.57 -18.67 -9.53
CA ASN A 170 15.53 -19.75 -9.68
C ASN A 170 16.90 -19.26 -10.20
N GLY A 171 16.87 -18.28 -11.09
CA GLY A 171 18.09 -17.64 -11.62
C GLY A 171 18.72 -16.63 -10.68
N LYS A 172 18.12 -16.38 -9.50
CA LYS A 172 18.57 -15.36 -8.53
C LYS A 172 18.77 -13.99 -9.17
N LYS A 173 17.88 -13.63 -10.10
CA LYS A 173 17.94 -12.37 -10.84
C LYS A 173 17.46 -11.18 -10.01
N VAL A 174 16.87 -11.43 -8.85
CA VAL A 174 16.37 -10.44 -7.89
C VAL A 174 17.09 -10.55 -6.55
N ARG A 175 17.15 -9.44 -5.82
CA ARG A 175 17.85 -9.34 -4.55
C ARG A 175 16.90 -9.48 -3.35
N ALA A 176 15.61 -9.29 -3.55
CA ALA A 176 14.56 -9.51 -2.57
C ALA A 176 13.28 -9.91 -3.28
N PHE A 177 12.41 -10.62 -2.55
CA PHE A 177 11.06 -10.98 -2.99
C PHE A 177 10.06 -10.39 -2.00
N LEU A 178 9.16 -9.53 -2.49
CA LEU A 178 8.10 -8.94 -1.67
C LEU A 178 6.84 -9.79 -1.78
N TYR A 179 6.30 -10.15 -0.63
CA TYR A 179 5.20 -11.09 -0.51
C TYR A 179 4.03 -10.46 0.26
N ASN A 180 2.86 -10.38 -0.36
CA ASN A 180 1.66 -9.91 0.33
C ASN A 180 1.21 -10.94 1.36
N GLN A 181 1.22 -10.56 2.64
CA GLN A 181 0.87 -11.44 3.76
C GLN A 181 -0.65 -11.64 3.90
N GLN A 182 -1.45 -10.88 3.19
CA GLN A 182 -2.91 -10.86 3.32
C GLN A 182 -3.63 -11.48 2.13
N VAL A 183 -2.93 -11.71 1.01
CA VAL A 183 -3.44 -12.41 -0.16
C VAL A 183 -2.55 -13.62 -0.44
N THR A 184 -3.03 -14.80 -0.07
CA THR A 184 -2.28 -16.05 -0.18
C THR A 184 -3.07 -17.08 -0.96
N ASP A 185 -2.45 -17.64 -1.98
CA ASP A 185 -2.98 -18.69 -2.83
C ASP A 185 -1.87 -19.70 -3.22
N PRO A 186 -2.18 -20.82 -3.90
CA PRO A 186 -1.16 -21.81 -4.27
C PRO A 186 -0.03 -21.26 -5.15
N ILE A 187 -0.28 -20.22 -5.96
CA ILE A 187 0.73 -19.61 -6.83
C ILE A 187 1.68 -18.71 -6.03
N THR A 188 1.13 -17.84 -5.19
CA THR A 188 1.94 -16.97 -4.33
C THR A 188 2.77 -17.78 -3.34
N GLU A 189 2.22 -18.85 -2.77
CA GLU A 189 2.93 -19.82 -1.91
C GLU A 189 4.05 -20.56 -2.69
N HIS A 190 3.82 -20.91 -3.95
CA HIS A 190 4.84 -21.50 -4.80
C HIS A 190 6.03 -20.54 -4.99
N PHE A 191 5.79 -19.27 -5.30
CA PHE A 191 6.85 -18.27 -5.44
C PHE A 191 7.59 -18.03 -4.13
N LEU A 192 6.87 -17.97 -3.00
CA LEU A 192 7.46 -17.86 -1.67
C LEU A 192 8.41 -19.06 -1.39
N SER A 193 7.98 -20.27 -1.70
CA SER A 193 8.78 -21.48 -1.57
C SER A 193 10.04 -21.43 -2.43
N LEU A 194 9.95 -20.95 -3.68
CA LEU A 194 11.11 -20.77 -4.56
C LEU A 194 12.08 -19.71 -4.04
N ALA A 195 11.59 -18.59 -3.54
CA ALA A 195 12.44 -17.55 -2.95
C ALA A 195 13.23 -18.11 -1.76
N ARG A 196 12.56 -18.80 -0.84
CA ARG A 196 13.20 -19.47 0.31
C ARG A 196 14.23 -20.50 -0.12
N LYS A 197 13.89 -21.40 -1.05
CA LYS A 197 14.79 -22.44 -1.58
C LYS A 197 16.05 -21.86 -2.19
N ASN A 198 15.95 -20.69 -2.83
CA ASN A 198 17.08 -20.03 -3.48
C ASN A 198 17.81 -19.03 -2.57
N ASN A 199 17.44 -18.94 -1.28
CA ASN A 199 17.99 -18.00 -0.31
C ASN A 199 17.83 -16.52 -0.78
N ILE A 200 16.73 -16.21 -1.44
CA ILE A 200 16.33 -14.83 -1.74
C ILE A 200 15.57 -14.32 -0.51
N PRO A 201 16.02 -13.23 0.11
CA PRO A 201 15.31 -12.65 1.25
C PRO A 201 13.87 -12.27 0.90
N VAL A 202 12.93 -12.64 1.78
CA VAL A 202 11.52 -12.33 1.64
C VAL A 202 11.17 -11.15 2.54
N VAL A 203 10.48 -10.16 1.99
CA VAL A 203 9.95 -9.00 2.71
C VAL A 203 8.43 -9.08 2.66
N GLY A 204 7.79 -9.14 3.84
CA GLY A 204 6.34 -9.09 3.93
C GLY A 204 5.82 -7.69 3.67
N VAL A 205 4.81 -7.57 2.83
CA VAL A 205 4.03 -6.35 2.61
C VAL A 205 2.57 -6.58 2.99
N TYR A 206 1.84 -5.50 3.26
CA TYR A 206 0.50 -5.58 3.80
C TYR A 206 -0.40 -4.52 3.17
N GLU A 207 -1.64 -4.85 2.90
CA GLU A 207 -2.63 -3.88 2.43
C GLU A 207 -3.29 -3.12 3.57
N THR A 208 -3.46 -3.75 4.71
CA THR A 208 -3.94 -3.12 5.94
C THR A 208 -2.83 -3.09 6.97
N MET A 209 -2.81 -2.04 7.78
CA MET A 209 -1.77 -1.85 8.79
C MET A 209 -1.67 -3.06 9.72
N PRO A 210 -0.49 -3.70 9.82
CA PRO A 210 -0.31 -4.85 10.68
C PRO A 210 -0.45 -4.46 12.16
N GLU A 211 -1.19 -5.24 12.93
CA GLU A 211 -1.39 -5.00 14.37
C GLU A 211 -0.46 -5.85 15.23
N PRO A 212 -0.22 -5.43 16.50
CA PRO A 212 -0.49 -4.12 17.09
C PRO A 212 0.75 -3.22 17.09
N GLY A 213 0.54 -1.89 17.08
CA GLY A 213 1.57 -0.93 17.47
C GLY A 213 2.15 -0.07 16.35
N TYR A 214 1.61 -0.15 15.15
CA TYR A 214 1.98 0.75 14.08
C TYR A 214 1.01 1.93 13.96
N HIS A 215 1.58 3.08 13.55
CA HIS A 215 0.89 4.17 12.88
C HIS A 215 1.34 4.15 11.43
N TYR A 216 0.63 4.83 10.53
CA TYR A 216 0.93 4.83 9.10
C TYR A 216 2.43 5.09 8.81
N GLN A 217 2.97 6.19 9.34
CA GLN A 217 4.36 6.57 9.10
C GLN A 217 5.38 5.55 9.65
N SER A 218 5.08 4.93 10.78
CA SER A 218 5.97 3.91 11.36
C SER A 218 5.87 2.58 10.61
N TRP A 219 4.68 2.25 10.09
CA TRP A 219 4.49 1.08 9.24
C TRP A 219 5.26 1.22 7.92
N MET A 220 5.06 2.31 7.17
CA MET A 220 5.80 2.52 5.92
C MET A 220 7.32 2.58 6.14
N LEU A 221 7.76 3.20 7.24
CA LEU A 221 9.19 3.20 7.61
C LEU A 221 9.70 1.78 7.91
N ALA A 222 8.89 0.93 8.53
CA ALA A 222 9.25 -0.47 8.80
C ALA A 222 9.41 -1.27 7.50
N GLU A 223 8.55 -1.04 6.49
CA GLU A 223 8.67 -1.64 5.15
C GLU A 223 10.01 -1.28 4.49
N VAL A 224 10.38 0.00 4.47
CA VAL A 224 11.67 0.45 3.90
C VAL A 224 12.85 -0.17 4.67
N LYS A 225 12.77 -0.21 6.00
CA LYS A 225 13.82 -0.84 6.83
C LYS A 225 13.92 -2.34 6.60
N ALA A 226 12.79 -3.03 6.44
CA ALA A 226 12.74 -4.45 6.14
C ALA A 226 13.41 -4.75 4.79
N LEU A 227 13.06 -3.97 3.75
CA LEU A 227 13.70 -4.09 2.45
C LEU A 227 15.20 -3.81 2.52
N ARG A 228 15.62 -2.77 3.26
CA ARG A 228 17.05 -2.49 3.48
C ARG A 228 17.75 -3.67 4.14
N LYS A 229 17.19 -4.22 5.20
CA LYS A 229 17.73 -5.37 5.93
C LYS A 229 17.85 -6.62 5.03
N ALA A 230 16.88 -6.85 4.17
CA ALA A 230 16.94 -7.92 3.17
C ALA A 230 18.18 -7.79 2.28
N LEU A 231 18.54 -6.57 1.89
CA LEU A 231 19.69 -6.32 1.00
C LEU A 231 21.04 -6.31 1.71
N THR A 232 21.11 -5.80 2.96
CA THR A 232 22.36 -5.71 3.73
C THR A 232 22.70 -7.02 4.42
N ASP A 233 21.72 -7.61 5.10
CA ASP A 233 21.93 -8.74 6.00
C ASP A 233 21.50 -10.06 5.38
N LYS A 234 20.88 -10.03 4.20
CA LYS A 234 20.22 -11.17 3.53
C LYS A 234 19.20 -11.85 4.45
N ALA A 235 18.54 -11.05 5.29
CA ALA A 235 17.57 -11.53 6.25
C ALA A 235 16.14 -11.33 5.73
N SER A 236 15.33 -12.38 5.81
CA SER A 236 13.89 -12.28 5.56
C SER A 236 13.20 -11.56 6.72
N THR A 237 12.26 -10.68 6.39
CA THR A 237 11.41 -9.93 7.33
C THR A 237 9.96 -10.12 6.90
N GLU A 238 9.53 -11.37 6.81
CA GLU A 238 8.19 -11.74 6.35
C GLU A 238 7.08 -11.20 7.26
N SER A 239 7.42 -10.90 8.50
CA SER A 239 6.49 -10.31 9.46
C SER A 239 7.03 -8.99 10.00
N LEU A 240 6.28 -7.91 9.80
CA LEU A 240 6.53 -6.62 10.42
C LEU A 240 5.99 -6.53 11.84
N ILE A 241 5.47 -7.63 12.40
CA ILE A 241 5.00 -7.66 13.78
C ILE A 241 6.13 -7.17 14.66
N ALA A 242 5.84 -6.08 15.39
CA ALA A 242 6.76 -5.34 16.23
C ALA A 242 7.72 -6.27 16.99
N GLY A 243 8.99 -5.98 16.87
CA GLY A 243 10.06 -6.84 17.33
C GLY A 243 9.78 -7.49 18.66
N LYS A 244 9.65 -8.78 18.58
CA LYS A 244 9.98 -9.65 19.69
C LYS A 244 11.47 -9.92 19.65
#